data_2df14e708bfdb6f2d5e9f9a608e60c0c
#
_entry.id   2df14e708bfdb6f2d5e9f9a608e60c0c
#
_cell.length_a   1.000
_cell.length_b   1.000
_cell.length_c   1.000
_cell.angle_alpha   90.00
_cell.angle_beta   90.00
_cell.angle_gamma   90.00
#
_symmetry.space_group_name_H-M   'P 1'
#
loop_
_entity.id
_entity.type
_entity.pdbx_description
1 polymer ?
#
loop_
_entity_poly.entity_id
_entity_poly.type
_entity_poly.pdbx_seq_one_letter_code
_entity_poly.pdbx_strand_id
1 'polypeptide(L)'
;MSLLSFHTSKLYRQVKVEGFVDEDGNYRPGRTKWEFCCNCDAVPAGEANKIVIQDGSIDYYSYTVYNLPTGIKKFEYGDFIKLAILGGDEVIIKVKGFHRYQLQCKLWA
;
A
#
# COMPACT_ATOMS: atom_id res chain seq x y z
N MET A 1 12.33 -21.14 -10.51
CA MET A 1 11.71 -19.80 -10.42
C MET A 1 10.50 -19.74 -11.33
N SER A 2 9.46 -19.17 -10.86
CA SER A 2 8.33 -18.88 -11.73
C SER A 2 8.68 -17.70 -12.63
N LEU A 3 8.47 -17.86 -13.92
CA LEU A 3 8.59 -16.78 -14.88
C LEU A 3 7.32 -15.96 -14.96
N LEU A 4 6.28 -16.41 -14.28
CA LEU A 4 4.98 -15.79 -14.31
C LEU A 4 4.70 -15.10 -12.97
N SER A 5 4.19 -13.88 -13.07
CA SER A 5 3.60 -13.22 -11.93
C SER A 5 2.15 -13.70 -11.80
N PHE A 6 1.81 -14.23 -10.65
CA PHE A 6 0.47 -14.72 -10.40
C PHE A 6 -0.39 -13.71 -9.64
N HIS A 7 0.18 -12.57 -9.28
CA HIS A 7 -0.52 -11.56 -8.49
C HIS A 7 -1.18 -12.17 -7.27
N THR A 8 -0.40 -12.96 -6.54
CA THR A 8 -0.90 -13.78 -5.43
C THR A 8 -1.17 -12.98 -4.17
N SER A 9 -0.68 -11.75 -4.11
CA SER A 9 -0.90 -10.85 -2.98
C SER A 9 -2.01 -9.86 -3.32
N LYS A 10 -2.65 -9.35 -2.28
CA LYS A 10 -3.71 -8.33 -2.42
C LYS A 10 -3.29 -7.08 -1.68
N LEU A 11 -3.52 -5.94 -2.31
CA LEU A 11 -3.20 -4.64 -1.74
C LEU A 11 -4.48 -3.93 -1.34
N TYR A 12 -4.49 -3.46 -0.09
CA TYR A 12 -5.57 -2.64 0.45
C TYR A 12 -5.01 -1.30 0.89
N ARG A 13 -5.77 -0.26 0.66
CA ARG A 13 -5.46 1.10 1.10
C ARG A 13 -6.31 1.44 2.31
N GLN A 14 -5.72 2.09 3.30
CA GLN A 14 -6.49 2.66 4.39
C GLN A 14 -7.13 3.96 3.92
N VAL A 15 -8.43 4.07 4.06
CA VAL A 15 -9.17 5.28 3.76
C VAL A 15 -9.85 5.79 5.01
N LYS A 16 -9.95 7.10 5.13
CA LYS A 16 -10.62 7.74 6.26
C LYS A 16 -12.05 8.08 5.87
N VAL A 17 -12.97 7.74 6.75
CA VAL A 17 -14.35 8.14 6.64
C VAL A 17 -14.56 9.26 7.64
N GLU A 18 -14.90 10.44 7.17
CA GLU A 18 -15.08 11.61 8.04
C GLU A 18 -16.28 11.44 8.96
N GLY A 19 -16.19 12.08 10.13
CA GLY A 19 -17.31 12.16 11.04
C GLY A 19 -18.46 12.97 10.46
N PHE A 20 -19.65 12.68 10.88
CA PHE A 20 -20.85 13.37 10.40
C PHE A 20 -21.91 13.42 11.48
N VAL A 21 -22.90 14.29 11.30
CA VAL A 21 -24.08 14.36 12.15
C VAL A 21 -25.18 13.58 11.44
N ASP A 22 -25.75 12.59 12.15
CA ASP A 22 -26.80 11.75 11.56
C ASP A 22 -28.17 12.45 11.59
N GLU A 23 -29.19 11.76 11.11
CA GLU A 23 -30.55 12.29 11.01
C GLU A 23 -31.15 12.65 12.38
N ASP A 24 -30.72 11.98 13.42
CA ASP A 24 -31.19 12.20 14.79
C ASP A 24 -30.42 13.32 15.50
N GLY A 25 -29.48 13.96 14.82
CA GLY A 25 -28.64 15.02 15.37
C GLY A 25 -27.47 14.50 16.19
N ASN A 26 -27.19 13.21 16.16
CA ASN A 26 -26.07 12.63 16.89
C ASN A 26 -24.79 12.67 16.03
N TYR A 27 -23.68 13.07 16.66
CA TYR A 27 -22.39 13.07 15.98
C TYR A 27 -21.85 11.64 15.88
N ARG A 28 -21.50 11.26 14.66
CA ARG A 28 -20.83 9.99 14.38
C ARG A 28 -19.37 10.27 14.09
N PRO A 29 -18.43 9.80 14.93
CA PRO A 29 -17.02 10.05 14.72
C PRO A 29 -16.52 9.40 13.43
N GLY A 30 -15.48 9.98 12.85
CA GLY A 30 -14.80 9.41 11.71
C GLY A 30 -14.14 8.09 12.07
N ARG A 31 -13.90 7.29 11.05
CA ARG A 31 -13.25 5.98 11.20
C ARG A 31 -12.34 5.71 10.01
N THR A 32 -11.50 4.71 10.14
CA THR A 32 -10.70 4.21 9.03
C THR A 32 -11.26 2.87 8.58
N LYS A 33 -11.09 2.58 7.29
CA LYS A 33 -11.43 1.28 6.72
C LYS A 33 -10.41 0.90 5.68
N TRP A 34 -10.38 -0.37 5.32
CA TRP A 34 -9.52 -0.89 4.27
C TRP A 34 -10.31 -1.01 2.99
N GLU A 35 -9.75 -0.44 1.92
CA GLU A 35 -10.33 -0.51 0.59
C GLU A 35 -9.44 -1.35 -0.31
N PHE A 36 -10.01 -2.35 -0.94
CA PHE A 36 -9.28 -3.21 -1.87
C PHE A 36 -8.84 -2.39 -3.08
N CYS A 37 -7.57 -2.47 -3.43
CA CYS A 37 -7.01 -1.76 -4.58
C CYS A 37 -6.79 -2.69 -5.77
N CYS A 38 -6.03 -3.76 -5.58
CA CYS A 38 -5.67 -4.65 -6.69
C CYS A 38 -4.97 -5.90 -6.18
N ASN A 39 -4.84 -6.86 -7.06
CA ASN A 39 -3.90 -7.97 -6.86
C ASN A 39 -2.51 -7.49 -7.28
N CYS A 40 -1.50 -8.00 -6.61
CA CYS A 40 -0.13 -7.56 -6.84
C CYS A 40 0.86 -8.65 -6.43
N ASP A 41 2.14 -8.34 -6.58
CA ASP A 41 3.23 -9.21 -6.12
C ASP A 41 4.02 -8.46 -5.06
N ALA A 42 4.00 -8.98 -3.84
CA ALA A 42 4.75 -8.42 -2.72
C ALA A 42 6.00 -9.26 -2.50
N VAL A 43 7.15 -8.63 -2.58
CA VAL A 43 8.45 -9.29 -2.41
C VAL A 43 9.14 -8.70 -1.18
N PRO A 44 9.54 -9.55 -0.21
CA PRO A 44 10.27 -9.06 0.94
C PRO A 44 11.56 -8.36 0.51
N ALA A 45 11.85 -7.24 1.13
CA ALA A 45 13.10 -6.54 0.91
C ALA A 45 14.24 -7.32 1.54
N GLY A 46 15.33 -7.47 0.84
CA GLY A 46 16.52 -8.07 1.39
C GLY A 46 17.35 -7.05 2.18
N GLU A 47 18.66 -7.21 2.13
CA GLU A 47 19.57 -6.30 2.82
C GLU A 47 19.57 -4.90 2.23
N ALA A 48 19.27 -4.77 0.93
CA ALA A 48 19.22 -3.48 0.23
C ALA A 48 17.83 -2.84 0.37
N ASN A 49 17.48 -2.46 1.59
CA ASN A 49 16.15 -1.96 1.93
C ASN A 49 16.11 -0.48 2.27
N LYS A 50 17.11 0.28 1.84
CA LYS A 50 17.16 1.72 2.08
C LYS A 50 16.53 2.48 0.95
N ILE A 51 15.81 3.55 1.28
CA ILE A 51 15.22 4.44 0.31
C ILE A 51 15.42 5.90 0.78
N VAL A 52 15.71 6.78 -0.16
CA VAL A 52 15.83 8.22 0.13
C VAL A 52 14.45 8.84 -0.10
N ILE A 53 13.93 9.48 0.92
CA ILE A 53 12.63 10.14 0.87
C ILE A 53 12.77 11.61 0.46
N GLN A 54 11.64 12.30 0.27
CA GLN A 54 11.64 13.65 -0.31
C GLN A 54 12.48 14.68 0.42
N ASP A 55 12.61 14.56 1.73
CA ASP A 55 13.41 15.50 2.54
C ASP A 55 14.91 15.18 2.54
N GLY A 56 15.32 14.16 1.78
CA GLY A 56 16.71 13.75 1.70
C GLY A 56 17.14 12.76 2.78
N SER A 57 16.29 12.46 3.74
CA SER A 57 16.62 11.47 4.78
C SER A 57 16.49 10.06 4.22
N ILE A 58 17.05 9.10 4.95
CA ILE A 58 17.01 7.69 4.58
C ILE A 58 15.98 6.99 5.46
N ASP A 59 15.15 6.18 4.83
CA ASP A 59 14.20 5.33 5.55
C ASP A 59 14.39 3.89 5.07
N TYR A 60 13.67 2.97 5.68
CA TYR A 60 13.79 1.55 5.39
C TYR A 60 12.42 1.00 5.00
N TYR A 61 12.40 0.05 4.07
CA TYR A 61 11.17 -0.59 3.66
C TYR A 61 11.28 -2.11 3.83
N SER A 62 10.15 -2.76 4.07
CA SER A 62 10.09 -4.21 4.31
C SER A 62 9.69 -4.99 3.07
N TYR A 63 8.94 -4.39 2.18
CA TYR A 63 8.42 -5.03 0.98
C TYR A 63 8.53 -4.12 -0.22
N THR A 64 8.82 -4.71 -1.38
CA THR A 64 8.61 -4.06 -2.67
C THR A 64 7.37 -4.67 -3.29
N VAL A 65 6.43 -3.84 -3.72
CA VAL A 65 5.18 -4.27 -4.32
C VAL A 65 5.24 -3.98 -5.81
N TYR A 66 5.11 -5.02 -6.61
CA TYR A 66 5.22 -4.97 -8.07
C TYR A 66 3.86 -5.18 -8.72
N ASN A 67 3.79 -4.83 -9.99
CA ASN A 67 2.65 -5.13 -10.87
C ASN A 67 1.36 -4.42 -10.45
N LEU A 68 1.50 -3.22 -9.91
CA LEU A 68 0.36 -2.36 -9.66
C LEU A 68 -0.14 -1.77 -10.97
N PRO A 69 -1.46 -1.65 -11.18
CA PRO A 69 -2.00 -1.05 -12.39
C PRO A 69 -1.49 0.38 -12.60
N THR A 70 -1.23 0.76 -13.85
CA THR A 70 -0.75 2.10 -14.15
C THR A 70 -1.75 3.20 -13.82
N GLY A 71 -3.03 2.86 -13.76
CA GLY A 71 -4.09 3.80 -13.39
C GLY A 71 -4.39 3.87 -11.91
N ILE A 72 -3.62 3.16 -11.07
CA ILE A 72 -3.88 3.16 -9.64
C ILE A 72 -3.67 4.55 -9.05
N LYS A 73 -4.48 4.91 -8.07
CA LYS A 73 -4.33 6.19 -7.37
C LYS A 73 -2.97 6.23 -6.67
N LYS A 74 -2.28 7.35 -6.83
CA LYS A 74 -0.96 7.56 -6.23
C LYS A 74 -0.99 7.36 -4.71
N PHE A 75 0.03 6.69 -4.19
CA PHE A 75 0.26 6.56 -2.75
C PHE A 75 1.25 7.63 -2.31
N GLU A 76 0.99 8.18 -1.13
CA GLU A 76 1.87 9.18 -0.53
C GLU A 76 2.71 8.55 0.58
N TYR A 77 3.87 9.13 0.84
CA TYR A 77 4.71 8.69 1.95
C TYR A 77 3.91 8.75 3.26
N GLY A 78 3.96 7.67 4.00
CA GLY A 78 3.26 7.58 5.28
C GLY A 78 1.84 7.03 5.19
N ASP A 79 1.29 6.83 4.00
CA ASP A 79 0.01 6.15 3.85
C ASP A 79 0.09 4.74 4.41
N PHE A 80 -0.96 4.30 5.09
CA PHE A 80 -1.02 2.92 5.56
C PHE A 80 -1.60 2.03 4.47
N ILE A 81 -0.98 0.86 4.31
CA ILE A 81 -1.48 -0.18 3.42
C ILE A 81 -1.52 -1.51 4.16
N LYS A 82 -2.35 -2.41 3.66
CA LYS A 82 -2.39 -3.78 4.13
C LYS A 82 -2.12 -4.69 2.94
N LEU A 83 -1.17 -5.61 3.13
CA LEU A 83 -0.83 -6.62 2.15
C LEU A 83 -1.32 -7.97 2.66
N ALA A 84 -2.22 -8.60 1.92
CA ALA A 84 -2.59 -9.98 2.16
C ALA A 84 -1.71 -10.86 1.28
N ILE A 85 -0.77 -11.55 1.91
CA ILE A 85 0.26 -12.32 1.22
C ILE A 85 -0.21 -13.76 1.09
N LEU A 86 0.25 -14.44 0.04
CA LEU A 86 -0.05 -15.85 -0.16
C LEU A 86 0.32 -16.66 1.09
N GLY A 87 -0.61 -17.47 1.56
CA GLY A 87 -0.45 -18.21 2.82
C GLY A 87 -1.31 -17.66 3.95
N GLY A 88 -2.02 -16.55 3.72
CA GLY A 88 -2.98 -16.01 4.66
C GLY A 88 -2.45 -14.94 5.60
N ASP A 89 -1.19 -14.60 5.49
CA ASP A 89 -0.61 -13.55 6.34
C ASP A 89 -1.04 -12.18 5.85
N GLU A 90 -1.35 -11.31 6.80
CA GLU A 90 -1.67 -9.92 6.52
C GLU A 90 -0.65 -9.02 7.23
N VAL A 91 -0.11 -8.05 6.48
CA VAL A 91 0.89 -7.12 7.00
C VAL A 91 0.37 -5.70 6.82
N ILE A 92 0.37 -4.92 7.89
CA ILE A 92 -0.01 -3.51 7.85
C ILE A 92 1.26 -2.69 7.98
N ILE A 93 1.57 -1.91 6.95
CA ILE A 93 2.81 -1.17 6.86
C ILE A 93 2.56 0.21 6.25
N LYS A 94 3.55 1.09 6.38
CA LYS A 94 3.49 2.44 5.82
C LYS A 94 4.21 2.50 4.48
N VAL A 95 3.64 3.24 3.54
CA VAL A 95 4.28 3.51 2.26
C VAL A 95 5.53 4.36 2.48
N LYS A 96 6.64 3.93 1.88
CA LYS A 96 7.90 4.65 1.90
C LYS A 96 8.24 5.28 0.55
N GLY A 97 7.68 4.75 -0.52
CA GLY A 97 7.87 5.30 -1.85
C GLY A 97 6.90 4.70 -2.84
N PHE A 98 6.66 5.44 -3.91
CA PHE A 98 5.77 5.01 -4.99
C PHE A 98 6.29 5.61 -6.29
N HIS A 99 6.31 4.80 -7.35
CA HIS A 99 6.71 5.27 -8.66
C HIS A 99 5.83 4.64 -9.74
N ARG A 100 5.40 5.49 -10.67
CA ARG A 100 4.59 5.05 -11.81
C ARG A 100 5.50 4.88 -13.01
N TYR A 101 5.67 3.64 -13.43
CA TYR A 101 6.39 3.30 -14.64
C TYR A 101 5.43 3.19 -15.81
N GLN A 102 5.96 2.98 -17.00
CA GLN A 102 5.17 2.93 -18.22
C GLN A 102 4.18 1.76 -18.27
N LEU A 103 4.57 0.60 -17.76
CA LEU A 103 3.76 -0.61 -17.83
C LEU A 103 3.19 -1.04 -16.47
N GLN A 104 3.74 -0.51 -15.39
CA GLN A 104 3.30 -0.85 -14.03
C GLN A 104 3.71 0.23 -13.06
N CYS A 105 3.17 0.16 -11.86
CA CYS A 105 3.64 0.98 -10.75
C CYS A 105 4.36 0.11 -9.74
N LYS A 106 5.28 0.69 -9.02
CA LYS A 106 5.96 0.06 -7.88
C LYS A 106 5.72 0.84 -6.62
N LEU A 107 5.69 0.12 -5.51
CA LEU A 107 5.52 0.71 -4.19
C LEU A 107 6.51 0.07 -3.25
N TRP A 108 7.10 0.88 -2.39
CA TRP A 108 7.98 0.41 -1.31
C TRP A 108 7.31 0.73 0.03
N ALA A 109 7.23 -0.26 0.89
CA ALA A 109 6.57 -0.09 2.17
C ALA A 109 7.22 -0.88 3.30
#